data_1a9518029a794e20e026dc2c98722cf3
#
_entry.id   1a9518029a794e20e026dc2c98722cf3
#
_cell.length_a   1.000
_cell.length_b   1.000
_cell.length_c   1.000
_cell.angle_alpha   90.00
_cell.angle_beta   90.00
_cell.angle_gamma   90.00
#
_symmetry.space_group_name_H-M   'P 1'
#
loop_
_entity.id
_entity.type
_entity.pdbx_description
1 polymer ?
#
loop_
_entity_poly.entity_id
_entity_poly.type
_entity_poly.pdbx_seq_one_letter_code
_entity_poly.pdbx_strand_id
1 'polypeptide(L)'
;MKFVQIPHIESAWDNVVIKTLSPSTFSWVSRGCGYQVLLQKALSTFSNSTLSLPPNRNAILGTIIHKIYELTQKGELQNLSDLKKKWEELVVSEKNKLADNYPTLRNAIINDYDKRNSAIRYALGIMKKPIKNLLSESVKVYLEKRLDCGELGLRGVADKLIIDDEYIDIVDFKSGHVKDENGEIKTEYQIQLQLYAVMCQHLSLGKPRSLCLVDIEGEYFEVPYSPDFSKQLLDEVKSTLEMLNGTILNRSFQTLVKPDLGLCSRCSCRHICQYRNISPDSYYQTITGKVIEVPSTNLYALQSFGNTIYVSGLDVYQVESPQDYLGRTLVFVNVVRASQLADDFTYKITENTLVYEQL
;
A
#
# COMPACT_ATOMS: atom_id res chain seq x y z
N MET A 1 -7.39 -26.73 -0.55
CA MET A 1 -6.43 -25.60 -0.58
C MET A 1 -5.43 -25.75 0.55
N LYS A 2 -4.16 -25.34 0.37
CA LYS A 2 -3.16 -25.24 1.45
C LYS A 2 -2.96 -23.75 1.79
N PHE A 3 -2.69 -23.46 3.07
CA PHE A 3 -2.39 -22.10 3.48
C PHE A 3 -0.99 -21.69 3.06
N VAL A 4 -0.80 -20.38 2.80
CA VAL A 4 0.51 -19.84 2.43
C VAL A 4 1.46 -19.92 3.63
N GLN A 5 2.64 -20.47 3.41
CA GLN A 5 3.66 -20.60 4.47
C GLN A 5 4.48 -19.32 4.57
N ILE A 6 4.59 -18.79 5.80
CA ILE A 6 5.46 -17.66 6.11
C ILE A 6 6.80 -18.23 6.61
N PRO A 7 7.91 -17.95 5.91
CA PRO A 7 9.24 -18.40 6.35
C PRO A 7 9.71 -17.65 7.60
N HIS A 8 10.69 -18.19 8.29
CA HIS A 8 11.34 -17.50 9.39
C HIS A 8 12.06 -16.24 8.90
N ILE A 9 11.59 -15.07 9.35
CA ILE A 9 12.09 -13.76 8.91
C ILE A 9 13.55 -13.53 9.34
N GLU A 10 13.98 -14.13 10.45
CA GLU A 10 15.36 -14.02 10.96
C GLU A 10 16.41 -14.34 9.90
N SER A 11 16.16 -15.34 9.06
CA SER A 11 17.08 -15.73 7.98
C SER A 11 17.17 -14.70 6.85
N ALA A 12 16.23 -13.80 6.73
CA ALA A 12 16.23 -12.78 5.68
C ALA A 12 17.20 -11.62 5.96
N TRP A 13 17.42 -11.30 7.24
CA TRP A 13 18.10 -10.07 7.63
C TRP A 13 19.55 -9.97 7.13
N ASP A 14 20.25 -11.08 6.90
CA ASP A 14 21.61 -11.10 6.39
C ASP A 14 21.71 -10.60 4.94
N ASN A 15 20.60 -10.63 4.22
CA ASN A 15 20.50 -10.26 2.80
C ASN A 15 19.74 -8.94 2.57
N VAL A 16 19.27 -8.27 3.63
CA VAL A 16 18.51 -7.05 3.51
C VAL A 16 19.40 -5.82 3.55
N VAL A 17 19.38 -5.04 2.47
CA VAL A 17 19.99 -3.71 2.40
C VAL A 17 18.99 -2.75 1.75
N ILE A 18 18.77 -1.62 2.39
CA ILE A 18 17.93 -0.54 1.85
C ILE A 18 18.80 0.45 1.10
N LYS A 19 18.79 0.39 -0.23
CA LYS A 19 19.61 1.27 -1.09
C LYS A 19 18.88 2.58 -1.43
N THR A 20 17.56 2.50 -1.61
CA THR A 20 16.75 3.65 -2.02
C THR A 20 15.38 3.59 -1.36
N LEU A 21 14.77 4.75 -1.13
CA LEU A 21 13.38 4.92 -0.73
C LEU A 21 12.60 5.60 -1.86
N SER A 22 11.31 5.30 -1.98
CA SER A 22 10.44 6.16 -2.80
C SER A 22 10.00 7.37 -1.97
N PRO A 23 9.65 8.50 -2.62
CA PRO A 23 9.13 9.68 -1.91
C PRO A 23 7.98 9.34 -0.95
N SER A 24 7.04 8.48 -1.37
CA SER A 24 5.94 8.01 -0.52
C SER A 24 6.41 7.09 0.62
N THR A 25 7.37 6.20 0.38
CA THR A 25 7.94 5.32 1.42
C THR A 25 8.71 6.13 2.45
N PHE A 26 9.51 7.12 2.02
CA PHE A 26 10.23 8.01 2.93
C PHE A 26 9.29 8.74 3.89
N SER A 27 8.20 9.31 3.35
CA SER A 27 7.19 9.96 4.17
C SER A 27 6.59 9.02 5.22
N TRP A 28 6.35 7.75 4.84
CA TRP A 28 5.88 6.73 5.79
C TRP A 28 6.93 6.41 6.86
N VAL A 29 8.21 6.25 6.51
CA VAL A 29 9.29 5.95 7.49
C VAL A 29 9.45 7.09 8.47
N SER A 30 9.51 8.32 7.98
CA SER A 30 9.76 9.50 8.80
C SER A 30 8.60 9.81 9.77
N ARG A 31 7.37 9.53 9.39
CA ARG A 31 6.16 9.85 10.15
C ARG A 31 5.46 8.64 10.78
N GLY A 32 5.65 7.45 10.20
CA GLY A 32 5.01 6.21 10.61
C GLY A 32 5.95 5.23 11.31
N CYS A 33 5.84 3.95 10.96
CA CYS A 33 6.59 2.85 11.53
C CYS A 33 7.70 2.38 10.57
N GLY A 34 8.96 2.75 10.83
CA GLY A 34 10.11 2.34 10.01
C GLY A 34 10.30 0.83 9.93
N TYR A 35 9.94 0.09 10.98
CA TYR A 35 10.03 -1.37 11.00
C TYR A 35 9.18 -2.04 9.90
N GLN A 36 8.04 -1.44 9.50
CA GLN A 36 7.25 -1.96 8.38
C GLN A 36 8.07 -2.03 7.07
N VAL A 37 8.88 -1.01 6.79
CA VAL A 37 9.70 -0.98 5.56
C VAL A 37 10.75 -2.10 5.59
N LEU A 38 11.35 -2.35 6.74
CA LEU A 38 12.29 -3.46 6.90
C LEU A 38 11.59 -4.81 6.69
N LEU A 39 10.41 -5.01 7.30
CA LEU A 39 9.64 -6.24 7.12
C LEU A 39 9.24 -6.47 5.66
N GLN A 40 8.76 -5.43 4.96
CA GLN A 40 8.45 -5.52 3.54
C GLN A 40 9.68 -5.93 2.72
N LYS A 41 10.84 -5.33 3.03
CA LYS A 41 12.08 -5.66 2.35
C LYS A 41 12.54 -7.09 2.66
N ALA A 42 12.45 -7.53 3.91
CA ALA A 42 12.75 -8.91 4.31
C ALA A 42 11.85 -9.91 3.55
N LEU A 43 10.53 -9.66 3.50
CA LEU A 43 9.62 -10.50 2.73
C LEU A 43 9.96 -10.54 1.25
N SER A 44 10.46 -9.45 0.67
CA SER A 44 10.86 -9.39 -0.74
C SER A 44 12.11 -10.20 -1.08
N THR A 45 12.87 -10.68 -0.09
CA THR A 45 14.00 -11.59 -0.33
C THR A 45 13.55 -13.02 -0.61
N PHE A 46 12.35 -13.37 -0.21
CA PHE A 46 11.73 -14.65 -0.55
C PHE A 46 11.03 -14.53 -1.91
N SER A 47 11.07 -15.58 -2.69
CA SER A 47 10.56 -15.58 -4.07
C SER A 47 9.03 -15.48 -4.21
N ASN A 48 8.30 -15.50 -3.10
CA ASN A 48 6.83 -15.50 -3.11
C ASN A 48 6.26 -14.11 -2.79
N SER A 49 5.61 -13.48 -3.77
CA SER A 49 4.99 -12.15 -3.63
C SER A 49 3.77 -12.13 -2.68
N THR A 50 3.22 -13.30 -2.34
CA THR A 50 2.02 -13.42 -1.49
C THR A 50 2.31 -13.35 0.01
N LEU A 51 3.58 -13.19 0.39
CA LEU A 51 3.99 -13.12 1.79
C LEU A 51 3.59 -11.79 2.46
N SER A 52 3.47 -10.69 1.72
CA SER A 52 2.89 -9.45 2.23
C SER A 52 1.37 -9.52 2.22
N LEU A 53 0.70 -8.80 3.12
CA LEU A 53 -0.74 -8.63 2.98
C LEU A 53 -1.07 -7.86 1.69
N PRO A 54 -2.19 -8.19 1.03
CA PRO A 54 -2.61 -7.50 -0.18
C PRO A 54 -2.85 -6.01 0.10
N PRO A 55 -2.74 -5.16 -0.94
CA PRO A 55 -3.15 -3.78 -0.82
C PRO A 55 -4.63 -3.71 -0.42
N ASN A 56 -4.98 -2.73 0.39
CA ASN A 56 -6.37 -2.53 0.77
C ASN A 56 -7.21 -2.05 -0.44
N ARG A 57 -8.55 -2.15 -0.32
CA ARG A 57 -9.49 -1.75 -1.37
C ARG A 57 -9.21 -0.35 -1.94
N ASN A 58 -8.89 0.63 -1.08
CA ASN A 58 -8.64 2.00 -1.52
C ASN A 58 -7.35 2.11 -2.35
N ALA A 59 -6.31 1.36 -2.01
CA ALA A 59 -5.07 1.34 -2.79
C ALA A 59 -5.30 0.68 -4.17
N ILE A 60 -6.09 -0.39 -4.24
CA ILE A 60 -6.47 -1.03 -5.52
C ILE A 60 -7.27 -0.05 -6.39
N LEU A 61 -8.27 0.62 -5.80
CA LEU A 61 -9.04 1.65 -6.51
C LEU A 61 -8.16 2.81 -6.98
N GLY A 62 -7.20 3.23 -6.17
CA GLY A 62 -6.21 4.23 -6.57
C GLY A 62 -5.46 3.81 -7.84
N THR A 63 -4.96 2.57 -7.89
CA THR A 63 -4.29 2.02 -9.09
C THR A 63 -5.20 2.05 -10.33
N ILE A 64 -6.47 1.68 -10.17
CA ILE A 64 -7.45 1.73 -11.27
C ILE A 64 -7.67 3.17 -11.75
N ILE A 65 -7.83 4.12 -10.82
CA ILE A 65 -8.05 5.54 -11.11
C ILE A 65 -6.87 6.13 -11.86
N HIS A 66 -5.64 5.94 -11.38
CA HIS A 66 -4.42 6.39 -12.06
C HIS A 66 -4.34 5.83 -13.47
N LYS A 67 -4.66 4.54 -13.66
CA LYS A 67 -4.64 3.93 -14.99
C LYS A 67 -5.70 4.52 -15.93
N ILE A 68 -6.88 4.83 -15.44
CA ILE A 68 -7.92 5.54 -16.23
C ILE A 68 -7.41 6.92 -16.65
N TYR A 69 -6.80 7.68 -15.74
CA TYR A 69 -6.28 9.01 -16.05
C TYR A 69 -5.13 8.96 -17.06
N GLU A 70 -4.19 8.01 -16.88
CA GLU A 70 -3.09 7.78 -17.80
C GLU A 70 -3.62 7.50 -19.23
N LEU A 71 -4.51 6.52 -19.40
CA LEU A 71 -5.06 6.12 -20.69
C LEU A 71 -5.87 7.26 -21.36
N THR A 72 -6.61 8.03 -20.54
CA THR A 72 -7.36 9.20 -21.02
C THR A 72 -6.42 10.28 -21.56
N GLN A 73 -5.34 10.58 -20.82
CA GLN A 73 -4.37 11.58 -21.23
C GLN A 73 -3.56 11.17 -22.48
N LYS A 74 -3.36 9.86 -22.66
CA LYS A 74 -2.76 9.29 -23.90
C LYS A 74 -3.71 9.33 -25.10
N GLY A 75 -5.00 9.62 -24.90
CA GLY A 75 -6.02 9.60 -25.94
C GLY A 75 -6.50 8.19 -26.32
N GLU A 76 -6.18 7.18 -25.50
CA GLU A 76 -6.61 5.79 -25.72
C GLU A 76 -8.08 5.57 -25.36
N LEU A 77 -8.63 6.40 -24.47
CA LEU A 77 -10.05 6.42 -24.11
C LEU A 77 -10.66 7.72 -24.67
N GLN A 78 -11.71 7.62 -25.49
CA GLN A 78 -12.23 8.74 -26.26
C GLN A 78 -13.63 9.19 -25.89
N ASN A 79 -14.37 8.38 -25.16
CA ASN A 79 -15.77 8.66 -24.78
C ASN A 79 -16.17 7.97 -23.48
N LEU A 80 -17.39 8.26 -23.00
CA LEU A 80 -17.93 7.71 -21.77
C LEU A 80 -18.07 6.16 -21.81
N SER A 81 -18.35 5.60 -22.98
CA SER A 81 -18.48 4.14 -23.12
C SER A 81 -17.14 3.45 -22.91
N ASP A 82 -16.06 4.00 -23.52
CA ASP A 82 -14.70 3.48 -23.36
C ASP A 82 -14.26 3.53 -21.89
N LEU A 83 -14.53 4.65 -21.21
CA LEU A 83 -14.21 4.82 -19.78
C LEU A 83 -14.91 3.77 -18.90
N LYS A 84 -16.24 3.58 -19.11
CA LYS A 84 -17.01 2.59 -18.34
C LYS A 84 -16.49 1.18 -18.59
N LYS A 85 -16.30 0.82 -19.85
CA LYS A 85 -15.79 -0.50 -20.25
C LYS A 85 -14.42 -0.75 -19.65
N LYS A 86 -13.50 0.23 -19.77
CA LYS A 86 -12.13 0.10 -19.24
C LYS A 86 -12.10 -0.01 -17.73
N TRP A 87 -12.97 0.70 -17.03
CA TRP A 87 -13.11 0.56 -15.58
C TRP A 87 -13.45 -0.87 -15.18
N GLU A 88 -14.48 -1.47 -15.81
CA GLU A 88 -14.88 -2.85 -15.51
C GLU A 88 -13.75 -3.86 -15.83
N GLU A 89 -13.07 -3.67 -16.95
CA GLU A 89 -11.91 -4.49 -17.32
C GLU A 89 -10.80 -4.44 -16.24
N LEU A 90 -10.49 -3.24 -15.73
CA LEU A 90 -9.47 -3.06 -14.70
C LEU A 90 -9.92 -3.66 -13.37
N VAL A 91 -11.19 -3.48 -12.97
CA VAL A 91 -11.73 -4.12 -11.76
C VAL A 91 -11.63 -5.64 -11.85
N VAL A 92 -12.03 -6.23 -12.98
CA VAL A 92 -11.90 -7.68 -13.20
C VAL A 92 -10.44 -8.13 -13.16
N SER A 93 -9.55 -7.39 -13.81
CA SER A 93 -8.11 -7.69 -13.80
C SER A 93 -7.53 -7.67 -12.39
N GLU A 94 -7.83 -6.65 -11.58
CA GLU A 94 -7.34 -6.56 -10.20
C GLU A 94 -7.97 -7.65 -9.29
N LYS A 95 -9.24 -8.01 -9.51
CA LYS A 95 -9.88 -9.15 -8.82
C LYS A 95 -9.17 -10.46 -9.13
N ASN A 96 -8.86 -10.72 -10.41
CA ASN A 96 -8.16 -11.93 -10.81
C ASN A 96 -6.76 -12.00 -10.19
N LYS A 97 -5.98 -10.90 -10.26
CA LYS A 97 -4.67 -10.83 -9.60
C LYS A 97 -4.76 -11.09 -8.09
N LEU A 98 -5.80 -10.53 -7.45
CA LEU A 98 -6.04 -10.75 -6.03
C LEU A 98 -6.38 -12.21 -5.74
N ALA A 99 -7.26 -12.83 -6.52
CA ALA A 99 -7.65 -14.22 -6.36
C ALA A 99 -6.49 -15.21 -6.65
N ASP A 100 -5.66 -14.91 -7.65
CA ASP A 100 -4.50 -15.72 -8.00
C ASP A 100 -3.43 -15.71 -6.90
N ASN A 101 -3.18 -14.53 -6.31
CA ASN A 101 -2.19 -14.37 -5.25
C ASN A 101 -2.74 -14.73 -3.86
N TYR A 102 -4.03 -14.52 -3.63
CA TYR A 102 -4.71 -14.71 -2.34
C TYR A 102 -6.04 -15.44 -2.56
N PRO A 103 -6.04 -16.78 -2.74
CA PRO A 103 -7.24 -17.54 -3.08
C PRO A 103 -8.41 -17.35 -2.09
N THR A 104 -8.12 -17.02 -0.84
CA THR A 104 -9.15 -16.70 0.18
C THR A 104 -9.92 -15.42 -0.12
N LEU A 105 -9.36 -14.51 -0.93
CA LEU A 105 -9.98 -13.23 -1.30
C LEU A 105 -10.71 -13.25 -2.65
N ARG A 106 -11.01 -14.45 -3.18
CA ARG A 106 -11.71 -14.59 -4.48
C ARG A 106 -13.00 -13.78 -4.57
N ASN A 107 -13.71 -13.64 -3.47
CA ASN A 107 -15.00 -12.95 -3.40
C ASN A 107 -14.88 -11.50 -2.89
N ALA A 108 -13.68 -10.97 -2.72
CA ALA A 108 -13.48 -9.60 -2.22
C ALA A 108 -14.14 -8.55 -3.12
N ILE A 109 -14.80 -7.57 -2.49
CA ILE A 109 -15.47 -6.48 -3.19
C ILE A 109 -14.48 -5.34 -3.39
N ILE A 110 -14.10 -5.07 -4.64
CA ILE A 110 -13.20 -3.95 -5.01
C ILE A 110 -14.00 -2.72 -5.43
N ASN A 111 -15.14 -2.89 -6.09
CA ASN A 111 -15.86 -1.79 -6.71
C ASN A 111 -16.38 -0.75 -5.69
N ASP A 112 -16.33 0.54 -6.09
CA ASP A 112 -16.81 1.69 -5.35
C ASP A 112 -17.50 2.64 -6.34
N TYR A 113 -18.82 2.75 -6.21
CA TYR A 113 -19.65 3.48 -7.17
C TYR A 113 -19.34 4.99 -7.19
N ASP A 114 -19.14 5.59 -6.03
CA ASP A 114 -18.89 7.03 -5.91
C ASP A 114 -17.51 7.38 -6.48
N LYS A 115 -16.48 6.65 -6.09
CA LYS A 115 -15.12 6.83 -6.63
C LYS A 115 -15.07 6.60 -8.14
N ARG A 116 -15.79 5.59 -8.64
CA ARG A 116 -15.91 5.34 -10.07
C ARG A 116 -16.51 6.54 -10.81
N ASN A 117 -17.62 7.07 -10.30
CA ASN A 117 -18.31 8.19 -10.95
C ASN A 117 -17.48 9.47 -10.93
N SER A 118 -16.81 9.78 -9.82
CA SER A 118 -15.91 10.92 -9.70
C SER A 118 -14.72 10.79 -10.67
N ALA A 119 -14.07 9.62 -10.70
CA ALA A 119 -12.96 9.35 -11.61
C ALA A 119 -13.37 9.47 -13.09
N ILE A 120 -14.53 8.92 -13.47
CA ILE A 120 -15.05 9.03 -14.84
C ILE A 120 -15.39 10.48 -15.18
N ARG A 121 -15.98 11.25 -14.26
CA ARG A 121 -16.30 12.66 -14.46
C ARG A 121 -15.03 13.48 -14.72
N TYR A 122 -13.99 13.29 -13.91
CA TYR A 122 -12.72 13.96 -14.10
C TYR A 122 -12.05 13.56 -15.43
N ALA A 123 -12.03 12.28 -15.78
CA ALA A 123 -11.51 11.80 -17.06
C ALA A 123 -12.22 12.41 -18.27
N LEU A 124 -13.55 12.57 -18.22
CA LEU A 124 -14.30 13.29 -19.25
C LEU A 124 -13.91 14.77 -19.35
N GLY A 125 -13.56 15.40 -18.22
CA GLY A 125 -13.01 16.75 -18.18
C GLY A 125 -11.66 16.86 -18.92
N ILE A 126 -10.77 15.88 -18.70
CA ILE A 126 -9.48 15.77 -19.43
C ILE A 126 -9.71 15.66 -20.94
N MET A 127 -10.66 14.84 -21.39
CA MET A 127 -10.95 14.66 -22.82
C MET A 127 -11.42 15.95 -23.50
N LYS A 128 -12.20 16.78 -22.79
CA LYS A 128 -12.71 18.06 -23.33
C LYS A 128 -11.61 19.10 -23.50
N LYS A 129 -10.51 18.98 -22.74
CA LYS A 129 -9.36 19.90 -22.79
C LYS A 129 -8.07 19.09 -23.01
N PRO A 130 -7.89 18.45 -24.17
CA PRO A 130 -6.69 17.66 -24.41
C PRO A 130 -5.46 18.57 -24.36
N ILE A 131 -4.49 18.15 -23.56
CA ILE A 131 -3.25 18.90 -23.30
C ILE A 131 -2.53 19.25 -24.61
N LYS A 132 -2.53 18.33 -25.61
CA LYS A 132 -1.91 18.56 -26.93
C LYS A 132 -2.37 19.82 -27.65
N ASN A 133 -3.58 20.29 -27.40
CA ASN A 133 -4.13 21.47 -28.08
C ASN A 133 -3.80 22.80 -27.35
N LEU A 134 -3.22 22.72 -26.16
CA LEU A 134 -2.92 23.89 -25.31
C LEU A 134 -1.42 24.18 -25.19
N LEU A 135 -0.57 23.26 -25.66
CA LEU A 135 0.87 23.32 -25.45
C LEU A 135 1.59 23.71 -26.74
N SER A 136 2.64 24.54 -26.63
CA SER A 136 3.59 24.79 -27.69
C SER A 136 4.33 23.48 -28.06
N GLU A 137 4.94 23.42 -29.26
CA GLU A 137 5.71 22.25 -29.72
C GLU A 137 6.89 21.90 -28.78
N SER A 138 7.33 22.86 -27.95
CA SER A 138 8.43 22.67 -26.99
C SER A 138 8.02 21.88 -25.73
N VAL A 139 6.72 21.81 -25.40
CA VAL A 139 6.26 21.22 -24.14
C VAL A 139 6.15 19.71 -24.22
N LYS A 140 6.84 19.01 -23.31
CA LYS A 140 6.83 17.55 -23.18
C LYS A 140 6.03 17.13 -21.95
N VAL A 141 5.10 16.20 -22.14
CA VAL A 141 4.31 15.60 -21.04
C VAL A 141 4.71 14.15 -20.87
N TYR A 142 5.07 13.79 -19.65
CA TYR A 142 5.36 12.43 -19.25
C TYR A 142 4.30 11.96 -18.23
N LEU A 143 3.80 10.75 -18.41
CA LEU A 143 2.86 10.08 -17.53
C LEU A 143 3.55 8.85 -16.95
N GLU A 144 3.35 8.58 -15.65
CA GLU A 144 3.95 7.46 -14.93
C GLU A 144 5.48 7.39 -15.16
N LYS A 145 6.14 8.56 -15.02
CA LYS A 145 7.57 8.67 -15.31
C LYS A 145 8.40 8.11 -14.17
N ARG A 146 9.13 7.03 -14.47
CA ARG A 146 10.12 6.48 -13.53
C ARG A 146 11.31 7.42 -13.40
N LEU A 147 11.63 7.77 -12.16
CA LEU A 147 12.78 8.55 -11.75
C LEU A 147 13.70 7.66 -10.91
N ASP A 148 14.96 7.56 -11.29
CA ASP A 148 15.97 6.77 -10.60
C ASP A 148 17.13 7.69 -10.22
N CYS A 149 17.22 8.03 -8.95
CA CYS A 149 18.23 8.89 -8.35
C CYS A 149 18.96 8.11 -7.22
N GLY A 150 19.51 6.95 -7.55
CA GLY A 150 20.19 6.09 -6.57
C GLY A 150 21.27 6.79 -5.77
N GLU A 151 21.97 7.78 -6.35
CA GLU A 151 22.98 8.61 -5.68
C GLU A 151 22.38 9.47 -4.54
N LEU A 152 21.12 9.87 -4.70
CA LEU A 152 20.37 10.58 -3.66
C LEU A 152 19.68 9.62 -2.67
N GLY A 153 19.76 8.31 -2.88
CA GLY A 153 19.00 7.33 -2.11
C GLY A 153 17.51 7.31 -2.47
N LEU A 154 17.12 7.83 -3.62
CA LEU A 154 15.72 7.98 -4.04
C LEU A 154 15.43 7.24 -5.35
N ARG A 155 14.24 6.62 -5.41
CA ARG A 155 13.66 6.04 -6.62
C ARG A 155 12.14 6.13 -6.55
N GLY A 156 11.47 6.52 -7.63
CA GLY A 156 10.01 6.64 -7.63
C GLY A 156 9.41 6.72 -9.03
N VAL A 157 8.09 6.85 -9.07
CA VAL A 157 7.32 7.07 -10.30
C VAL A 157 6.48 8.32 -10.06
N ALA A 158 6.70 9.36 -10.87
CA ALA A 158 5.88 10.56 -10.85
C ALA A 158 4.67 10.38 -11.78
N ASP A 159 3.47 10.67 -11.29
CA ASP A 159 2.24 10.45 -12.04
C ASP A 159 2.22 11.25 -13.34
N LYS A 160 2.59 12.53 -13.26
CA LYS A 160 2.64 13.41 -14.43
C LYS A 160 3.69 14.50 -14.27
N LEU A 161 4.51 14.65 -15.31
CA LEU A 161 5.47 15.74 -15.43
C LEU A 161 5.18 16.52 -16.71
N ILE A 162 5.17 17.85 -16.63
CA ILE A 162 5.05 18.75 -17.78
C ILE A 162 6.33 19.57 -17.84
N ILE A 163 7.12 19.36 -18.89
CA ILE A 163 8.40 20.05 -19.10
C ILE A 163 8.22 21.07 -20.20
N ASP A 164 8.50 22.33 -19.88
CA ASP A 164 8.38 23.49 -20.73
C ASP A 164 9.70 24.25 -20.70
N ASP A 165 10.50 24.06 -21.74
CA ASP A 165 11.88 24.52 -21.83
C ASP A 165 12.72 24.13 -20.60
N GLU A 166 13.05 25.10 -19.73
CA GLU A 166 13.84 24.88 -18.52
C GLU A 166 12.99 24.62 -17.24
N TYR A 167 11.66 24.67 -17.35
CA TYR A 167 10.75 24.53 -16.21
C TYR A 167 10.02 23.20 -16.21
N ILE A 168 9.64 22.76 -15.00
CA ILE A 168 8.86 21.54 -14.82
C ILE A 168 7.70 21.76 -13.84
N ASP A 169 6.51 21.31 -14.24
CA ASP A 169 5.36 21.17 -13.37
C ASP A 169 5.20 19.70 -13.00
N ILE A 170 4.99 19.42 -11.73
CA ILE A 170 4.85 18.09 -11.17
C ILE A 170 3.43 17.97 -10.65
N VAL A 171 2.68 17.00 -11.17
CA VAL A 171 1.31 16.72 -10.77
C VAL A 171 1.21 15.29 -10.24
N ASP A 172 0.62 15.15 -9.05
CA ASP A 172 0.42 13.87 -8.40
C ASP A 172 -1.08 13.68 -8.10
N PHE A 173 -1.64 12.55 -8.52
CA PHE A 173 -3.06 12.24 -8.37
C PHE A 173 -3.36 11.54 -7.05
N LYS A 174 -4.40 11.97 -6.37
CA LYS A 174 -4.83 11.38 -5.10
C LYS A 174 -6.25 10.87 -5.16
N SER A 175 -6.44 9.58 -4.89
CA SER A 175 -7.77 8.95 -4.81
C SER A 175 -8.42 9.08 -3.42
N GLY A 176 -7.75 9.72 -2.47
CA GLY A 176 -8.22 10.02 -1.12
C GLY A 176 -8.20 11.52 -0.82
N HIS A 177 -8.60 11.89 0.40
CA HIS A 177 -8.58 13.28 0.83
C HIS A 177 -7.17 13.85 0.84
N VAL A 178 -6.97 15.00 0.18
CA VAL A 178 -5.70 15.73 0.12
C VAL A 178 -5.42 16.46 1.42
N LYS A 179 -6.46 17.00 2.05
CA LYS A 179 -6.37 17.77 3.30
C LYS A 179 -6.54 16.88 4.54
N ASP A 180 -5.95 17.31 5.64
CA ASP A 180 -6.14 16.74 6.97
C ASP A 180 -7.39 17.33 7.67
N GLU A 181 -7.57 16.98 8.94
CA GLU A 181 -8.70 17.43 9.76
C GLU A 181 -8.68 18.96 10.03
N ASN A 182 -7.53 19.61 9.89
CA ASN A 182 -7.36 21.05 10.04
C ASN A 182 -7.57 21.82 8.73
N GLY A 183 -7.82 21.12 7.63
CA GLY A 183 -7.99 21.73 6.31
C GLY A 183 -6.66 22.01 5.58
N GLU A 184 -5.52 21.60 6.15
CA GLU A 184 -4.20 21.76 5.57
C GLU A 184 -3.83 20.59 4.66
N ILE A 185 -3.03 20.84 3.62
CA ILE A 185 -2.49 19.74 2.77
C ILE A 185 -1.65 18.82 3.64
N LYS A 186 -1.96 17.53 3.57
CA LYS A 186 -1.24 16.50 4.34
C LYS A 186 0.26 16.58 4.12
N THR A 187 1.01 16.60 5.21
CA THR A 187 2.47 16.76 5.17
C THR A 187 3.16 15.68 4.34
N GLU A 188 2.65 14.43 4.36
CA GLU A 188 3.20 13.35 3.55
C GLU A 188 3.11 13.62 2.04
N TYR A 189 2.10 14.34 1.58
CA TYR A 189 1.96 14.72 0.16
C TYR A 189 2.89 15.89 -0.20
N GLN A 190 3.05 16.85 0.71
CA GLN A 190 4.01 17.93 0.52
C GLN A 190 5.44 17.37 0.39
N ILE A 191 5.86 16.50 1.31
CA ILE A 191 7.15 15.82 1.28
C ILE A 191 7.33 15.06 -0.04
N GLN A 192 6.33 14.33 -0.47
CA GLN A 192 6.38 13.55 -1.71
C GLN A 192 6.67 14.43 -2.93
N LEU A 193 5.95 15.55 -3.07
CA LEU A 193 6.14 16.48 -4.19
C LEU A 193 7.50 17.18 -4.14
N GLN A 194 7.95 17.63 -2.97
CA GLN A 194 9.28 18.24 -2.81
C GLN A 194 10.39 17.26 -3.22
N LEU A 195 10.30 15.99 -2.84
CA LEU A 195 11.26 14.97 -3.21
C LEU A 195 11.23 14.68 -4.71
N TYR A 196 10.05 14.66 -5.35
CA TYR A 196 9.98 14.56 -6.82
C TYR A 196 10.62 15.77 -7.49
N ALA A 197 10.45 16.98 -6.96
CA ALA A 197 11.10 18.17 -7.48
C ALA A 197 12.64 18.05 -7.44
N VAL A 198 13.17 17.59 -6.33
CA VAL A 198 14.62 17.31 -6.18
C VAL A 198 15.09 16.27 -7.18
N MET A 199 14.36 15.16 -7.33
CA MET A 199 14.71 14.11 -8.29
C MET A 199 14.72 14.63 -9.72
N CYS A 200 13.74 15.46 -10.09
CA CYS A 200 13.68 16.09 -11.42
C CYS A 200 14.85 17.04 -11.67
N GLN A 201 15.23 17.85 -10.69
CA GLN A 201 16.40 18.73 -10.80
C GLN A 201 17.70 17.94 -10.92
N HIS A 202 17.88 16.88 -10.09
CA HIS A 202 19.06 16.01 -10.17
C HIS A 202 19.22 15.36 -11.53
N LEU A 203 18.10 14.95 -12.15
CA LEU A 203 18.06 14.37 -13.50
C LEU A 203 18.09 15.42 -14.64
N SER A 204 18.28 16.70 -14.32
CA SER A 204 18.30 17.81 -15.27
C SER A 204 17.04 17.88 -16.15
N LEU A 205 15.88 17.51 -15.60
CA LEU A 205 14.60 17.55 -16.32
C LEU A 205 13.98 18.95 -16.35
N GLY A 206 14.37 19.85 -15.46
CA GLY A 206 13.91 21.23 -15.39
C GLY A 206 13.89 21.79 -13.96
N LYS A 207 13.71 23.11 -13.86
CA LYS A 207 13.53 23.82 -12.58
C LYS A 207 12.07 23.70 -12.14
N PRO A 208 11.76 23.28 -10.92
CA PRO A 208 10.38 23.20 -10.45
C PRO A 208 9.69 24.55 -10.51
N ARG A 209 8.58 24.63 -11.27
CA ARG A 209 7.73 25.82 -11.40
C ARG A 209 6.47 25.65 -10.56
N SER A 210 5.82 24.48 -10.65
CA SER A 210 4.60 24.17 -9.92
C SER A 210 4.64 22.74 -9.37
N LEU A 211 4.20 22.59 -8.13
CA LEU A 211 3.96 21.29 -7.49
C LEU A 211 2.48 21.22 -7.16
N CYS A 212 1.77 20.24 -7.69
CA CYS A 212 0.32 20.20 -7.61
C CYS A 212 -0.18 18.80 -7.24
N LEU A 213 -1.15 18.74 -6.34
CA LEU A 213 -1.98 17.57 -6.10
C LEU A 213 -3.30 17.74 -6.82
N VAL A 214 -3.83 16.66 -7.36
CA VAL A 214 -5.15 16.64 -7.95
C VAL A 214 -5.94 15.52 -7.29
N ASP A 215 -7.06 15.86 -6.68
CA ASP A 215 -7.91 14.86 -6.05
C ASP A 215 -8.83 14.15 -7.08
N ILE A 216 -9.65 13.23 -6.57
CA ILE A 216 -10.57 12.45 -7.39
C ILE A 216 -11.71 13.30 -8.00
N GLU A 217 -12.02 14.45 -7.40
CA GLU A 217 -13.02 15.40 -7.93
C GLU A 217 -12.42 16.32 -9.00
N GLY A 218 -11.09 16.31 -9.15
CA GLY A 218 -10.36 17.16 -10.07
C GLY A 218 -10.03 18.54 -9.50
N GLU A 219 -10.12 18.72 -8.19
CA GLU A 219 -9.67 19.92 -7.51
C GLU A 219 -8.15 19.96 -7.45
N TYR A 220 -7.57 21.15 -7.68
CA TYR A 220 -6.14 21.39 -7.72
C TYR A 220 -5.68 22.03 -6.40
N PHE A 221 -4.64 21.45 -5.81
CA PHE A 221 -4.03 21.94 -4.58
C PHE A 221 -2.55 22.20 -4.84
N GLU A 222 -2.17 23.46 -4.88
CA GLU A 222 -0.79 23.86 -5.10
C GLU A 222 0.03 23.73 -3.80
N VAL A 223 1.22 23.14 -3.93
CA VAL A 223 2.22 23.04 -2.87
C VAL A 223 3.38 23.95 -3.24
N PRO A 224 3.68 24.98 -2.46
CA PRO A 224 4.82 25.87 -2.74
C PRO A 224 6.13 25.08 -2.79
N TYR A 225 6.92 25.25 -3.83
CA TYR A 225 8.26 24.69 -3.88
C TYR A 225 9.19 25.46 -2.94
N SER A 226 9.91 24.73 -2.08
CA SER A 226 10.88 25.30 -1.15
C SER A 226 12.24 24.60 -1.31
N PRO A 227 13.25 25.30 -1.89
CA PRO A 227 14.59 24.75 -2.04
C PRO A 227 15.23 24.35 -0.70
N ASP A 228 15.04 25.16 0.35
CA ASP A 228 15.60 24.88 1.69
C ASP A 228 14.96 23.65 2.31
N PHE A 229 13.64 23.54 2.24
CA PHE A 229 12.92 22.35 2.72
C PHE A 229 13.31 21.10 1.92
N SER A 230 13.44 21.22 0.61
CA SER A 230 13.90 20.15 -0.25
C SER A 230 15.31 19.66 0.10
N LYS A 231 16.24 20.57 0.42
CA LYS A 231 17.59 20.25 0.88
C LYS A 231 17.56 19.52 2.22
N GLN A 232 16.78 20.03 3.18
CA GLN A 232 16.58 19.38 4.48
C GLN A 232 16.07 17.94 4.30
N LEU A 233 15.07 17.75 3.43
CA LEU A 233 14.52 16.41 3.16
C LEU A 233 15.57 15.44 2.58
N LEU A 234 16.51 15.92 1.73
CA LEU A 234 17.61 15.08 1.24
C LEU A 234 18.54 14.62 2.37
N ASP A 235 18.86 15.50 3.29
CA ASP A 235 19.71 15.15 4.45
C ASP A 235 18.96 14.15 5.35
N GLU A 236 17.64 14.33 5.51
CA GLU A 236 16.79 13.38 6.22
C GLU A 236 16.68 12.01 5.50
N VAL A 237 16.65 11.98 4.17
CA VAL A 237 16.68 10.71 3.39
C VAL A 237 17.96 9.94 3.65
N LYS A 238 19.13 10.61 3.62
CA LYS A 238 20.42 9.98 3.87
C LYS A 238 20.49 9.42 5.30
N SER A 239 20.17 10.24 6.30
CA SER A 239 20.17 9.79 7.69
C SER A 239 19.17 8.67 7.96
N THR A 240 18.03 8.69 7.29
CA THR A 240 17.04 7.60 7.36
C THR A 240 17.59 6.30 6.79
N LEU A 241 18.26 6.34 5.64
CA LEU A 241 18.87 5.15 5.04
C LEU A 241 19.98 4.57 5.94
N GLU A 242 20.82 5.43 6.51
CA GLU A 242 21.87 5.04 7.47
C GLU A 242 21.26 4.38 8.70
N MET A 243 20.21 5.00 9.29
CA MET A 243 19.49 4.47 10.44
C MET A 243 18.85 3.10 10.13
N LEU A 244 18.18 2.95 8.99
CA LEU A 244 17.55 1.68 8.59
C LEU A 244 18.59 0.56 8.45
N ASN A 245 19.68 0.82 7.73
CA ASN A 245 20.73 -0.17 7.52
C ASN A 245 21.51 -0.46 8.81
N GLY A 246 21.79 0.55 9.64
CA GLY A 246 22.40 0.37 10.95
C GLY A 246 21.54 -0.49 11.88
N THR A 247 20.22 -0.28 11.84
CA THR A 247 19.26 -1.11 12.60
C THR A 247 19.29 -2.57 12.15
N ILE A 248 19.36 -2.82 10.84
CA ILE A 248 19.47 -4.18 10.29
C ILE A 248 20.78 -4.83 10.76
N LEU A 249 21.90 -4.13 10.62
CA LEU A 249 23.22 -4.63 11.00
C LEU A 249 23.29 -5.00 12.47
N ASN A 250 22.75 -4.14 13.34
CA ASN A 250 22.79 -4.32 14.80
C ASN A 250 21.60 -5.13 15.36
N ARG A 251 20.68 -5.58 14.52
CA ARG A 251 19.42 -6.27 14.93
C ARG A 251 18.60 -5.47 15.97
N SER A 252 18.70 -4.15 15.99
CA SER A 252 18.05 -3.28 16.98
C SER A 252 16.67 -2.79 16.52
N PHE A 253 15.83 -3.69 16.00
CA PHE A 253 14.56 -3.37 15.34
C PHE A 253 13.58 -2.57 16.19
N GLN A 254 13.62 -2.72 17.52
CA GLN A 254 12.76 -2.02 18.46
C GLN A 254 12.83 -0.50 18.32
N THR A 255 13.96 0.06 17.89
CA THR A 255 14.16 1.50 17.71
C THR A 255 13.29 2.11 16.62
N LEU A 256 12.85 1.29 15.65
CA LEU A 256 12.01 1.70 14.52
C LEU A 256 10.52 1.41 14.72
N VAL A 257 10.19 0.68 15.79
CA VAL A 257 8.81 0.26 16.05
C VAL A 257 8.00 1.43 16.61
N LYS A 258 6.86 1.71 15.98
CA LYS A 258 5.84 2.62 16.49
C LYS A 258 4.51 1.86 16.57
N PRO A 259 4.20 1.22 17.71
CA PRO A 259 3.03 0.34 17.85
C PRO A 259 1.75 1.16 18.08
N ASP A 260 1.45 2.03 17.15
CA ASP A 260 0.22 2.82 17.13
C ASP A 260 -0.95 2.00 16.60
N LEU A 261 -2.13 2.10 17.24
CA LEU A 261 -3.33 1.33 16.90
C LEU A 261 -3.77 1.57 15.44
N GLY A 262 -3.78 2.83 15.00
CA GLY A 262 -4.19 3.22 13.66
C GLY A 262 -3.19 2.77 12.59
N LEU A 263 -1.89 2.85 12.86
CA LEU A 263 -0.84 2.39 11.96
C LEU A 263 -0.83 0.86 11.85
N CYS A 264 -0.89 0.16 12.97
CA CYS A 264 -0.84 -1.30 13.01
C CYS A 264 -2.04 -1.96 12.34
N SER A 265 -3.25 -1.41 12.48
CA SER A 265 -4.46 -1.95 11.85
C SER A 265 -4.39 -1.94 10.32
N ARG A 266 -3.65 -0.99 9.73
CA ARG A 266 -3.48 -0.81 8.28
C ARG A 266 -2.15 -1.34 7.75
N CYS A 267 -1.26 -1.83 8.63
CA CYS A 267 0.07 -2.30 8.26
C CYS A 267 0.00 -3.57 7.39
N SER A 268 0.67 -3.56 6.24
CA SER A 268 0.74 -4.72 5.33
C SER A 268 1.58 -5.87 5.86
N CYS A 269 2.32 -5.66 6.96
CA CYS A 269 3.15 -6.66 7.62
C CYS A 269 2.64 -7.07 9.01
N ARG A 270 1.39 -6.68 9.40
CA ARG A 270 0.89 -6.94 10.76
C ARG A 270 0.78 -8.42 11.11
N HIS A 271 0.65 -9.30 10.13
CA HIS A 271 0.56 -10.75 10.33
C HIS A 271 1.87 -11.38 10.81
N ILE A 272 3.02 -10.77 10.49
CA ILE A 272 4.36 -11.24 10.86
C ILE A 272 5.02 -10.36 11.93
N CYS A 273 4.43 -9.21 12.26
CA CYS A 273 5.00 -8.26 13.19
C CYS A 273 4.76 -8.68 14.64
N GLN A 274 5.84 -8.99 15.37
CA GLN A 274 5.75 -9.33 16.80
C GLN A 274 5.41 -8.13 17.70
N TYR A 275 5.58 -6.90 17.19
CA TYR A 275 5.30 -5.65 17.93
C TYR A 275 3.94 -5.04 17.59
N ARG A 276 3.10 -5.74 16.82
CA ARG A 276 1.81 -5.19 16.42
C ARG A 276 0.94 -4.84 17.63
N ASN A 277 0.28 -3.70 17.55
CA ASN A 277 -0.72 -3.26 18.51
C ASN A 277 -2.05 -3.06 17.76
N ILE A 278 -3.01 -3.94 18.01
CA ILE A 278 -4.35 -3.89 17.41
C ILE A 278 -5.34 -3.81 18.56
N SER A 279 -6.22 -2.80 18.54
CA SER A 279 -7.23 -2.64 19.58
C SER A 279 -8.10 -3.90 19.67
N PRO A 280 -8.38 -4.41 20.88
CA PRO A 280 -9.36 -5.48 21.09
C PRO A 280 -10.75 -5.13 20.56
N ASP A 281 -11.08 -3.83 20.49
CA ASP A 281 -12.36 -3.33 20.00
C ASP A 281 -12.38 -3.12 18.47
N SER A 282 -11.24 -3.34 17.79
CA SER A 282 -11.21 -3.29 16.33
C SER A 282 -12.13 -4.35 15.75
N TYR A 283 -12.93 -3.96 14.75
CA TYR A 283 -13.85 -4.87 14.05
C TYR A 283 -13.10 -6.06 13.46
N TYR A 284 -11.94 -5.80 12.83
CA TYR A 284 -11.06 -6.83 12.31
C TYR A 284 -9.91 -7.11 13.27
N GLN A 285 -9.73 -8.39 13.61
CA GLN A 285 -8.65 -8.88 14.46
C GLN A 285 -7.60 -9.66 13.65
N THR A 286 -6.38 -9.71 14.18
CA THR A 286 -5.31 -10.59 13.70
C THR A 286 -4.92 -11.53 14.85
N ILE A 287 -5.14 -12.81 14.64
CA ILE A 287 -4.94 -13.85 15.65
C ILE A 287 -3.83 -14.78 15.22
N THR A 288 -2.95 -15.12 16.14
CA THR A 288 -1.90 -16.12 15.94
C THR A 288 -2.03 -17.17 17.02
N GLY A 289 -2.03 -18.44 16.66
CA GLY A 289 -2.08 -19.52 17.63
C GLY A 289 -1.66 -20.87 17.06
N LYS A 290 -1.22 -21.75 17.95
CA LYS A 290 -0.92 -23.14 17.64
C LYS A 290 -2.23 -23.93 17.59
N VAL A 291 -2.48 -24.65 16.51
CA VAL A 291 -3.66 -25.51 16.37
C VAL A 291 -3.55 -26.67 17.37
N ILE A 292 -4.46 -26.74 18.31
CA ILE A 292 -4.51 -27.81 19.33
C ILE A 292 -5.59 -28.84 19.03
N GLU A 293 -6.62 -28.46 18.27
CA GLU A 293 -7.72 -29.33 17.89
C GLU A 293 -8.37 -28.86 16.62
N VAL A 294 -8.88 -29.77 15.80
CA VAL A 294 -9.70 -29.51 14.61
C VAL A 294 -10.99 -30.30 14.74
N PRO A 295 -11.99 -29.77 15.48
CA PRO A 295 -13.25 -30.49 15.75
C PRO A 295 -14.04 -30.79 14.49
N SER A 296 -13.93 -29.93 13.46
CA SER A 296 -14.55 -30.12 12.15
C SER A 296 -13.79 -29.36 11.06
N THR A 297 -14.15 -29.55 9.81
CA THR A 297 -13.61 -28.78 8.67
C THR A 297 -13.90 -27.28 8.78
N ASN A 298 -14.89 -26.92 9.58
CA ASN A 298 -15.33 -25.54 9.79
C ASN A 298 -14.71 -24.86 11.03
N LEU A 299 -14.15 -25.63 11.98
CA LEU A 299 -13.76 -25.11 13.29
C LEU A 299 -12.36 -25.57 13.68
N TYR A 300 -11.53 -24.61 14.07
CA TYR A 300 -10.19 -24.83 14.60
C TYR A 300 -10.08 -24.25 16.01
N ALA A 301 -9.51 -25.01 16.94
CA ALA A 301 -9.15 -24.55 18.27
C ALA A 301 -7.65 -24.24 18.29
N LEU A 302 -7.29 -23.05 18.74
CA LEU A 302 -5.93 -22.52 18.76
C LEU A 302 -5.51 -22.20 20.20
N GLN A 303 -4.29 -22.58 20.58
CA GLN A 303 -3.64 -22.08 21.78
C GLN A 303 -2.94 -20.76 21.46
N SER A 304 -3.37 -19.66 22.08
CA SER A 304 -2.81 -18.32 21.90
C SER A 304 -2.67 -17.61 23.24
N PHE A 305 -1.46 -17.19 23.61
CA PHE A 305 -1.17 -16.48 24.88
C PHE A 305 -1.82 -17.08 26.14
N GLY A 306 -1.82 -18.40 26.25
CA GLY A 306 -2.39 -19.11 27.42
C GLY A 306 -3.89 -19.38 27.30
N ASN A 307 -4.60 -18.83 26.33
CA ASN A 307 -6.02 -19.04 26.12
C ASN A 307 -6.30 -19.98 24.94
N THR A 308 -7.43 -20.68 24.99
CA THR A 308 -7.96 -21.39 23.83
C THR A 308 -8.88 -20.47 23.04
N ILE A 309 -8.59 -20.32 21.76
CA ILE A 309 -9.35 -19.47 20.82
C ILE A 309 -9.96 -20.37 19.76
N TYR A 310 -11.23 -20.15 19.44
CA TYR A 310 -11.93 -20.86 18.38
C TYR A 310 -12.09 -19.99 17.15
N VAL A 311 -11.78 -20.52 15.96
CA VAL A 311 -12.00 -19.84 14.67
C VAL A 311 -12.91 -20.70 13.80
N SER A 312 -14.05 -20.14 13.39
CA SER A 312 -15.07 -20.83 12.60
C SER A 312 -15.20 -20.25 11.18
N GLY A 313 -15.83 -21.00 10.28
CA GLY A 313 -16.10 -20.60 8.90
C GLY A 313 -15.08 -21.13 7.88
N LEU A 314 -14.10 -21.94 8.28
CA LEU A 314 -12.98 -22.39 7.45
C LEU A 314 -13.38 -23.39 6.34
N ASP A 315 -14.56 -23.95 6.39
CA ASP A 315 -15.11 -24.83 5.35
C ASP A 315 -15.19 -24.15 3.98
N VAL A 316 -15.40 -22.83 3.93
CA VAL A 316 -15.41 -22.05 2.66
C VAL A 316 -14.09 -22.10 1.90
N TYR A 317 -12.98 -22.39 2.58
CA TYR A 317 -11.66 -22.49 1.94
C TYR A 317 -11.37 -23.87 1.35
N GLN A 318 -12.24 -24.87 1.57
CA GLN A 318 -12.07 -26.24 1.09
C GLN A 318 -10.65 -26.77 1.37
N VAL A 319 -10.22 -26.68 2.64
CA VAL A 319 -8.93 -27.22 3.08
C VAL A 319 -8.96 -28.74 2.92
N GLU A 320 -8.01 -29.30 2.14
CA GLU A 320 -8.03 -30.71 1.77
C GLU A 320 -7.85 -31.65 2.97
N SER A 321 -6.94 -31.30 3.85
CA SER A 321 -6.60 -32.09 5.06
C SER A 321 -6.50 -31.18 6.28
N PRO A 322 -7.63 -30.78 6.89
CA PRO A 322 -7.60 -29.85 8.04
C PRO A 322 -6.78 -30.38 9.21
N GLN A 323 -6.75 -31.70 9.43
CA GLN A 323 -6.00 -32.36 10.50
C GLN A 323 -4.47 -32.22 10.33
N ASP A 324 -3.97 -31.97 9.13
CA ASP A 324 -2.53 -31.76 8.86
C ASP A 324 -2.00 -30.49 9.55
N TYR A 325 -2.90 -29.58 10.00
CA TYR A 325 -2.54 -28.39 10.72
C TYR A 325 -2.44 -28.55 12.23
N LEU A 326 -2.77 -29.74 12.78
CA LEU A 326 -2.55 -30.02 14.20
C LEU A 326 -1.09 -29.81 14.60
N GLY A 327 -0.87 -29.05 15.66
CA GLY A 327 0.46 -28.71 16.17
C GLY A 327 1.17 -27.58 15.40
N ARG A 328 0.62 -27.10 14.28
CA ARG A 328 1.16 -25.99 13.49
C ARG A 328 0.65 -24.66 13.99
N THR A 329 1.42 -23.60 13.76
CA THR A 329 1.00 -22.22 14.09
C THR A 329 0.33 -21.58 12.88
N LEU A 330 -0.91 -21.10 13.07
CA LEU A 330 -1.66 -20.37 12.07
C LEU A 330 -1.81 -18.90 12.47
N VAL A 331 -1.81 -18.04 11.44
CA VAL A 331 -2.09 -16.61 11.58
C VAL A 331 -3.34 -16.28 10.77
N PHE A 332 -4.36 -15.81 11.43
CA PHE A 332 -5.63 -15.37 10.84
C PHE A 332 -5.66 -13.85 10.84
N VAL A 333 -5.85 -13.26 9.68
CA VAL A 333 -5.92 -11.80 9.49
C VAL A 333 -7.31 -11.42 9.04
N ASN A 334 -7.88 -10.37 9.60
CA ASN A 334 -9.23 -9.87 9.33
C ASN A 334 -10.34 -10.85 9.75
N VAL A 335 -10.19 -11.51 10.88
CA VAL A 335 -11.29 -12.23 11.52
C VAL A 335 -12.13 -11.26 12.36
N VAL A 336 -13.38 -11.62 12.61
CA VAL A 336 -14.30 -10.86 13.49
C VAL A 336 -14.69 -11.70 14.70
N ARG A 337 -14.98 -11.06 15.85
CA ARG A 337 -15.56 -11.76 16.99
C ARG A 337 -16.91 -12.33 16.63
N ALA A 338 -17.16 -13.58 17.00
CA ALA A 338 -18.43 -14.26 16.74
C ALA A 338 -19.50 -13.90 17.77
N SER A 339 -19.10 -13.52 19.01
CA SER A 339 -20.02 -13.06 20.07
C SER A 339 -19.47 -11.81 20.76
N GLN A 340 -20.37 -11.07 21.43
CA GLN A 340 -20.01 -9.88 22.23
C GLN A 340 -19.83 -10.22 23.73
N LEU A 341 -19.95 -11.48 24.12
CA LEU A 341 -19.74 -11.90 25.51
C LEU A 341 -18.25 -11.81 25.87
N ALA A 342 -17.94 -11.23 27.02
CA ALA A 342 -16.58 -10.88 27.41
C ALA A 342 -15.58 -12.05 27.49
N ASP A 343 -16.09 -13.25 27.74
CA ASP A 343 -15.28 -14.47 27.95
C ASP A 343 -15.23 -15.37 26.71
N ASP A 344 -15.83 -14.95 25.59
CA ASP A 344 -15.91 -15.76 24.39
C ASP A 344 -14.76 -15.43 23.41
N PHE A 345 -13.76 -16.30 23.38
CA PHE A 345 -12.64 -16.26 22.45
C PHE A 345 -12.98 -16.90 21.10
N THR A 346 -14.23 -16.77 20.65
CA THR A 346 -14.69 -17.31 19.38
C THR A 346 -14.66 -16.24 18.31
N TYR A 347 -14.03 -16.58 17.18
CA TYR A 347 -13.88 -15.71 16.00
C TYR A 347 -14.46 -16.40 14.78
N LYS A 348 -14.83 -15.58 13.81
CA LYS A 348 -15.37 -16.02 12.54
C LYS A 348 -14.57 -15.40 11.39
N ILE A 349 -14.32 -16.20 10.36
CA ILE A 349 -13.74 -15.67 9.13
C ILE A 349 -14.75 -14.79 8.37
N THR A 350 -14.21 -13.92 7.53
CA THR A 350 -14.96 -13.04 6.62
C THR A 350 -14.45 -13.24 5.20
N GLU A 351 -15.11 -12.64 4.23
CA GLU A 351 -14.65 -12.60 2.83
C GLU A 351 -13.27 -11.92 2.65
N ASN A 352 -12.82 -11.15 3.66
CA ASN A 352 -11.53 -10.47 3.67
C ASN A 352 -10.48 -11.17 4.55
N THR A 353 -10.78 -12.36 5.06
CA THR A 353 -9.86 -13.10 5.93
C THR A 353 -8.76 -13.76 5.10
N LEU A 354 -7.53 -13.61 5.59
CA LEU A 354 -6.35 -14.33 5.10
C LEU A 354 -5.87 -15.29 6.17
N VAL A 355 -5.37 -16.44 5.75
CA VAL A 355 -4.81 -17.45 6.66
C VAL A 355 -3.41 -17.83 6.18
N TYR A 356 -2.47 -17.79 7.09
CA TYR A 356 -1.09 -18.18 6.88
C TYR A 356 -0.66 -19.25 7.86
N GLU A 357 0.22 -20.16 7.42
CA GLU A 357 0.96 -21.06 8.28
C GLU A 357 2.32 -20.43 8.61
N GLN A 358 2.63 -20.26 9.88
CA GLN A 358 3.94 -19.77 10.32
C GLN A 358 4.85 -20.99 10.54
N LEU A 359 6.01 -20.99 9.82
CA LEU A 359 7.04 -22.01 9.95
C LEU A 359 7.90 -21.80 11.19
#